data_cd1fa2133ca57f989a236758ef3ca5b7
#
_entry.id   cd1fa2133ca57f989a236758ef3ca5b7
#
_cell.length_a   1.000
_cell.length_b   1.000
_cell.length_c   1.000
_cell.angle_alpha   90.00
_cell.angle_beta   90.00
_cell.angle_gamma   90.00
#
_symmetry.space_group_name_H-M   'P 1'
#
loop_
_entity.id
_entity.type
_entity.pdbx_description
1 polymer ?
#
loop_
_entity_poly.entity_id
_entity_poly.type
_entity_poly.pdbx_seq_one_letter_code
_entity_poly.pdbx_strand_id
1 'polypeptide(L)'
;YAREDGTGDSGVIRDAPQQLLVEVLAKELEKNYSFALFVAERGTATKEVVYVLERQGFIRPHMADENDKRTIYMVDMHEPLMFLHNLDTTIKEPFASNPAVLDAVEKNHKKLQIAMTKLYPGNLVLSLSSGIMYHRLVDRITALNDVPREPLVPRRLGKNMCVPFGKILRGKVVPNTVTKTLHTDKVYEPDLNSFTIEPFPYYSPLKSQIETIKSFDRPVILVDDLVHTANRLQVLVPQLREDGIPIKKVVVGVLSGYGRDLMQCLKVPVESIYSMPNLRQWFVESTLYPFIGGDTVRREEMKVAGLQPSINMILPYATPRLSGCSREALVEFSAC
;
A
#
# COMPACT_ATOMS: atom_id res chain seq x y z
N TYR A 1 5.10 -8.76 -22.62
CA TYR A 1 5.45 -10.15 -22.94
C TYR A 1 4.45 -11.06 -22.25
N ALA A 2 3.28 -11.27 -22.85
CA ALA A 2 2.37 -12.32 -22.44
C ALA A 2 2.80 -13.60 -23.13
N ARG A 3 3.13 -14.65 -22.41
CA ARG A 3 3.32 -15.99 -22.97
C ARG A 3 1.94 -16.59 -23.30
N GLU A 4 1.77 -17.07 -24.51
CA GLU A 4 0.55 -17.71 -25.02
C GLU A 4 0.36 -19.17 -24.54
N ASP A 5 1.19 -19.69 -23.66
CA ASP A 5 1.11 -21.05 -23.16
C ASP A 5 0.30 -21.08 -21.86
N GLY A 6 -0.97 -21.41 -21.96
CA GLY A 6 -1.96 -21.50 -20.88
C GLY A 6 -1.67 -22.51 -19.74
N THR A 7 -0.40 -22.64 -19.34
CA THR A 7 0.05 -23.50 -18.23
C THR A 7 0.74 -22.67 -17.16
N GLY A 8 -0.02 -21.93 -16.39
CA GLY A 8 0.47 -21.22 -15.23
C GLY A 8 -0.71 -20.78 -14.36
N ASP A 9 -0.49 -20.83 -13.08
CA ASP A 9 -1.43 -20.44 -12.03
C ASP A 9 -2.23 -19.18 -12.46
N SER A 10 -3.52 -19.38 -12.76
CA SER A 10 -4.35 -18.44 -13.54
C SER A 10 -4.57 -17.06 -12.88
N GLY A 11 -4.21 -16.91 -11.60
CA GLY A 11 -4.32 -15.64 -10.85
C GLY A 11 -3.21 -14.62 -11.17
N VAL A 12 -1.99 -15.10 -11.39
CA VAL A 12 -0.81 -14.21 -11.57
C VAL A 12 -0.73 -13.67 -13.01
N ILE A 13 -1.22 -14.39 -13.99
CA ILE A 13 -1.10 -14.04 -15.42
C ILE A 13 -2.10 -12.96 -15.84
N ARG A 14 -3.28 -12.92 -15.24
CA ARG A 14 -4.33 -11.93 -15.58
C ARG A 14 -3.97 -10.50 -15.18
N ASP A 15 -3.21 -10.33 -14.11
CA ASP A 15 -2.81 -9.01 -13.59
C ASP A 15 -1.46 -8.52 -14.15
N ALA A 16 -0.68 -9.38 -14.80
CA ALA A 16 0.66 -9.07 -15.28
C ALA A 16 0.72 -7.86 -16.24
N PRO A 17 -0.19 -7.69 -17.23
CA PRO A 17 -0.17 -6.52 -18.10
C PRO A 17 -0.50 -5.22 -17.38
N GLN A 18 -1.47 -5.23 -16.46
CA GLN A 18 -1.82 -4.06 -15.63
C GLN A 18 -0.67 -3.69 -14.72
N GLN A 19 -0.06 -4.66 -14.08
CA GLN A 19 1.10 -4.45 -13.22
C GLN A 19 2.30 -3.88 -13.98
N LEU A 20 2.59 -4.38 -15.18
CA LEU A 20 3.65 -3.84 -16.03
C LEU A 20 3.41 -2.37 -16.38
N LEU A 21 2.18 -2.01 -16.73
CA LEU A 21 1.82 -0.63 -17.03
C LEU A 21 1.96 0.26 -15.78
N VAL A 22 1.50 -0.21 -14.63
CA VAL A 22 1.66 0.51 -13.35
C VAL A 22 3.14 0.73 -13.04
N GLU A 23 4.01 -0.24 -13.29
CA GLU A 23 5.44 -0.11 -13.09
C GLU A 23 6.09 0.91 -14.02
N VAL A 24 5.68 0.92 -15.30
CA VAL A 24 6.15 1.93 -16.26
C VAL A 24 5.70 3.33 -15.84
N LEU A 25 4.43 3.49 -15.48
CA LEU A 25 3.91 4.79 -15.03
C LEU A 25 4.56 5.24 -13.72
N ALA A 26 4.79 4.33 -12.77
CA ALA A 26 5.49 4.66 -11.53
C ALA A 26 6.92 5.15 -11.77
N LYS A 27 7.65 4.55 -12.73
CA LYS A 27 8.98 5.04 -13.13
C LYS A 27 8.94 6.41 -13.79
N GLU A 28 7.92 6.68 -14.60
CA GLU A 28 7.75 8.00 -15.20
C GLU A 28 7.36 9.07 -14.16
N LEU A 29 6.59 8.70 -13.14
CA LEU A 29 6.26 9.58 -12.00
C LEU A 29 7.51 10.00 -11.22
N GLU A 30 8.52 9.15 -11.11
CA GLU A 30 9.80 9.50 -10.47
C GLU A 30 10.48 10.70 -11.13
N LYS A 31 10.26 10.90 -12.43
CA LYS A 31 10.82 12.00 -13.23
C LYS A 31 10.06 13.31 -13.04
N ASN A 32 8.96 13.30 -12.29
CA ASN A 32 8.12 14.47 -12.00
C ASN A 32 7.54 15.17 -13.23
N TYR A 33 7.13 14.38 -14.23
CA TYR A 33 6.40 14.90 -15.39
C TYR A 33 4.93 15.12 -15.07
N SER A 34 4.33 16.14 -15.71
CA SER A 34 2.89 16.43 -15.57
C SER A 34 2.02 15.44 -16.36
N PHE A 35 2.55 14.83 -17.40
CA PHE A 35 1.87 13.83 -18.22
C PHE A 35 2.85 12.88 -18.88
N ALA A 36 2.36 11.70 -19.25
CA ALA A 36 3.08 10.72 -20.06
C ALA A 36 2.30 10.43 -21.34
N LEU A 37 3.04 10.18 -22.41
CA LEU A 37 2.50 9.68 -23.66
C LEU A 37 2.98 8.25 -23.87
N PHE A 38 2.09 7.37 -24.25
CA PHE A 38 2.48 6.03 -24.65
C PHE A 38 1.74 5.57 -25.90
N VAL A 39 2.37 4.68 -26.65
CA VAL A 39 1.85 4.15 -27.91
C VAL A 39 1.41 2.72 -27.69
N ALA A 40 0.18 2.42 -28.06
CA ALA A 40 -0.35 1.06 -28.05
C ALA A 40 -0.75 0.62 -29.46
N GLU A 41 -0.38 -0.61 -29.83
CA GLU A 41 -0.84 -1.22 -31.08
C GLU A 41 -2.25 -1.78 -30.90
N ARG A 42 -3.11 -1.52 -31.90
CA ARG A 42 -4.44 -2.10 -31.96
C ARG A 42 -4.36 -3.60 -32.18
N GLY A 43 -5.03 -4.39 -31.35
CA GLY A 43 -5.15 -5.83 -31.53
C GLY A 43 -4.20 -6.69 -30.71
N THR A 44 -3.35 -6.11 -29.88
CA THR A 44 -2.48 -6.82 -28.95
C THR A 44 -3.13 -6.99 -27.56
N ALA A 45 -2.54 -7.82 -26.66
CA ALA A 45 -2.98 -7.97 -25.27
C ALA A 45 -3.05 -6.65 -24.50
N THR A 46 -2.31 -5.64 -24.92
CA THR A 46 -2.38 -4.25 -24.45
C THR A 46 -3.75 -3.61 -24.68
N LYS A 47 -4.54 -4.12 -25.63
CA LYS A 47 -5.85 -3.56 -25.97
C LYS A 47 -6.84 -3.60 -24.80
N GLU A 48 -6.86 -4.67 -24.02
CA GLU A 48 -7.74 -4.78 -22.85
C GLU A 48 -7.35 -3.80 -21.76
N VAL A 49 -6.05 -3.67 -21.49
CA VAL A 49 -5.53 -2.72 -20.50
C VAL A 49 -5.82 -1.30 -20.90
N VAL A 50 -5.54 -0.95 -22.15
CA VAL A 50 -5.82 0.38 -22.72
C VAL A 50 -7.32 0.67 -22.68
N TYR A 51 -8.15 -0.28 -23.08
CA TYR A 51 -9.61 -0.15 -23.03
C TYR A 51 -10.14 0.09 -21.61
N VAL A 52 -9.62 -0.64 -20.63
CA VAL A 52 -9.98 -0.44 -19.22
C VAL A 52 -9.58 0.95 -18.74
N LEU A 53 -8.36 1.39 -19.02
CA LEU A 53 -7.85 2.69 -18.61
C LEU A 53 -8.58 3.84 -19.32
N GLU A 54 -8.88 3.70 -20.60
CA GLU A 54 -9.64 4.66 -21.39
C GLU A 54 -11.09 4.78 -20.87
N ARG A 55 -11.73 3.64 -20.60
CA ARG A 55 -13.09 3.59 -20.05
C ARG A 55 -13.17 4.12 -18.64
N GLN A 56 -12.11 4.00 -17.87
CA GLN A 56 -11.96 4.59 -16.53
C GLN A 56 -11.58 6.09 -16.58
N GLY A 57 -11.33 6.64 -17.76
CA GLY A 57 -10.97 8.04 -17.92
C GLY A 57 -9.53 8.42 -17.56
N PHE A 58 -8.66 7.42 -17.33
CA PHE A 58 -7.25 7.66 -16.99
C PHE A 58 -6.39 8.04 -18.19
N ILE A 59 -6.75 7.54 -19.36
CA ILE A 59 -6.07 7.83 -20.60
C ILE A 59 -7.07 8.33 -21.62
N ARG A 60 -6.61 9.24 -22.45
CA ARG A 60 -7.36 9.75 -23.58
C ARG A 60 -6.60 9.51 -24.86
N PRO A 61 -7.26 9.08 -25.96
CA PRO A 61 -6.63 9.09 -27.27
C PRO A 61 -6.14 10.50 -27.56
N HIS A 62 -4.85 10.64 -27.82
CA HIS A 62 -4.26 11.93 -28.17
C HIS A 62 -4.14 12.06 -29.69
N MET A 63 -3.70 11.00 -30.35
CA MET A 63 -3.65 10.90 -31.82
C MET A 63 -4.03 9.49 -32.22
N ALA A 64 -4.95 9.37 -33.17
CA ALA A 64 -5.27 8.13 -33.86
C ALA A 64 -5.14 8.38 -35.35
N ASP A 65 -4.28 7.63 -36.02
CA ASP A 65 -4.23 7.58 -37.47
C ASP A 65 -5.05 6.37 -37.93
N GLU A 66 -6.04 6.58 -38.79
CA GLU A 66 -6.86 5.49 -39.33
C GLU A 66 -6.04 4.47 -40.13
N ASN A 67 -4.92 4.88 -40.70
CA ASN A 67 -4.02 4.05 -41.46
C ASN A 67 -2.89 3.43 -40.62
N ASP A 68 -2.68 3.89 -39.39
CA ASP A 68 -1.71 3.33 -38.46
C ASP A 68 -2.43 2.49 -37.40
N LYS A 69 -1.93 1.28 -37.15
CA LYS A 69 -2.45 0.40 -36.11
C LYS A 69 -2.14 0.92 -34.67
N ARG A 70 -1.42 2.03 -34.56
CA ARG A 70 -1.01 2.63 -33.29
C ARG A 70 -1.94 3.75 -32.87
N THR A 71 -2.18 3.85 -31.59
CA THR A 71 -2.88 4.99 -30.96
C THR A 71 -1.99 5.54 -29.87
N ILE A 72 -1.79 6.85 -29.88
CA ILE A 72 -1.04 7.56 -28.83
C ILE A 72 -2.05 7.98 -27.76
N TYR A 73 -1.76 7.63 -26.52
CA TYR A 73 -2.56 7.97 -25.36
C TYR A 73 -1.82 8.97 -24.47
N MET A 74 -2.55 9.91 -23.92
CA MET A 74 -2.06 10.86 -22.94
C MET A 74 -2.59 10.48 -21.56
N VAL A 75 -1.69 10.41 -20.58
CA VAL A 75 -1.98 10.18 -19.17
C VAL A 75 -1.60 11.43 -18.40
N ASP A 76 -2.56 12.02 -17.71
CA ASP A 76 -2.27 13.09 -16.76
C ASP A 76 -1.67 12.47 -15.49
N MET A 77 -0.41 12.84 -15.21
CA MET A 77 0.35 12.34 -14.06
C MET A 77 0.46 13.39 -12.94
N HIS A 78 -0.24 14.49 -13.08
CA HIS A 78 -0.31 15.50 -12.04
C HIS A 78 -1.20 15.00 -10.90
N GLU A 79 -0.66 15.00 -9.68
CA GLU A 79 -1.36 14.55 -8.46
C GLU A 79 -2.02 13.16 -8.56
N PRO A 80 -1.24 12.10 -8.83
CA PRO A 80 -1.79 10.76 -8.93
C PRO A 80 -2.33 10.27 -7.58
N LEU A 81 -3.30 9.38 -7.66
CA LEU A 81 -3.84 8.63 -6.55
C LEU A 81 -3.28 7.20 -6.57
N MET A 82 -3.06 6.60 -5.41
CA MET A 82 -2.67 5.20 -5.32
C MET A 82 -3.74 4.38 -4.60
N PHE A 83 -3.97 3.20 -5.12
CA PHE A 83 -4.86 2.20 -4.56
C PHE A 83 -4.11 0.90 -4.30
N LEU A 84 -3.98 0.50 -3.04
CA LEU A 84 -3.29 -0.72 -2.65
C LEU A 84 -4.28 -1.86 -2.45
N HIS A 85 -4.20 -2.89 -3.28
CA HIS A 85 -4.99 -4.10 -3.17
C HIS A 85 -4.43 -5.02 -2.10
N ASN A 86 -5.22 -5.34 -1.10
CA ASN A 86 -4.78 -6.18 0.01
C ASN A 86 -5.89 -7.07 0.60
N LEU A 87 -7.05 -7.18 -0.05
CA LEU A 87 -8.14 -8.02 0.45
C LEU A 87 -7.73 -9.48 0.55
N ASP A 88 -7.06 -10.00 -0.47
CA ASP A 88 -6.53 -11.36 -0.55
C ASP A 88 -5.63 -11.71 0.64
N THR A 89 -4.85 -10.74 1.12
CA THR A 89 -3.95 -10.91 2.27
C THR A 89 -4.59 -10.56 3.62
N THR A 90 -5.77 -9.93 3.61
CA THR A 90 -6.48 -9.48 4.81
C THR A 90 -7.53 -10.50 5.25
N ILE A 91 -8.22 -11.11 4.30
CA ILE A 91 -9.22 -12.15 4.55
C ILE A 91 -8.52 -13.39 5.10
N LYS A 92 -9.09 -13.98 6.15
CA LYS A 92 -8.53 -15.15 6.84
C LYS A 92 -9.36 -16.40 6.57
N GLU A 93 -8.75 -17.55 6.84
CA GLU A 93 -9.48 -18.84 6.81
C GLU A 93 -10.69 -18.81 7.76
N PRO A 94 -11.82 -19.45 7.37
CA PRO A 94 -11.99 -20.33 6.19
C PRO A 94 -12.36 -19.58 4.89
N PHE A 95 -12.40 -18.27 4.89
CA PHE A 95 -12.84 -17.46 3.75
C PHE A 95 -11.71 -17.25 2.71
N ALA A 96 -10.46 -17.22 3.15
CA ALA A 96 -9.31 -17.00 2.28
C ALA A 96 -9.11 -18.09 1.21
N SER A 97 -9.52 -19.32 1.48
CA SER A 97 -9.47 -20.44 0.54
C SER A 97 -10.79 -20.72 -0.18
N ASN A 98 -11.85 -19.97 0.13
CA ASN A 98 -13.18 -20.22 -0.47
C ASN A 98 -13.26 -19.63 -1.89
N PRO A 99 -13.46 -20.45 -2.95
CA PRO A 99 -13.48 -19.96 -4.33
C PRO A 99 -14.55 -18.91 -4.61
N ALA A 100 -15.71 -18.99 -3.96
CA ALA A 100 -16.77 -18.00 -4.14
C ALA A 100 -16.39 -16.64 -3.54
N VAL A 101 -15.64 -16.64 -2.43
CA VAL A 101 -15.12 -15.41 -1.81
C VAL A 101 -14.04 -14.79 -2.69
N LEU A 102 -13.12 -15.60 -3.22
CA LEU A 102 -12.06 -15.14 -4.12
C LEU A 102 -12.63 -14.53 -5.41
N ASP A 103 -13.63 -15.18 -6.02
CA ASP A 103 -14.34 -14.65 -7.20
C ASP A 103 -15.07 -13.32 -6.88
N ALA A 104 -15.70 -13.23 -5.71
CA ALA A 104 -16.35 -12.01 -5.26
C ALA A 104 -15.34 -10.87 -5.03
N VAL A 105 -14.18 -11.18 -4.43
CA VAL A 105 -13.08 -10.21 -4.23
C VAL A 105 -12.62 -9.69 -5.59
N GLU A 106 -12.33 -10.55 -6.56
CA GLU A 106 -11.87 -10.13 -7.90
C GLU A 106 -12.91 -9.24 -8.62
N LYS A 107 -14.19 -9.63 -8.56
CA LYS A 107 -15.28 -8.84 -9.15
C LYS A 107 -15.45 -7.47 -8.49
N ASN A 108 -15.40 -7.43 -7.17
CA ASN A 108 -15.55 -6.18 -6.41
C ASN A 108 -14.34 -5.28 -6.57
N HIS A 109 -13.15 -5.83 -6.71
CA HIS A 109 -11.93 -5.12 -6.99
C HIS A 109 -12.07 -4.22 -8.25
N LYS A 110 -12.54 -4.77 -9.35
CA LYS A 110 -12.80 -4.02 -10.59
C LYS A 110 -13.86 -2.94 -10.40
N LYS A 111 -14.94 -3.24 -9.67
CA LYS A 111 -16.00 -2.26 -9.39
C LYS A 111 -15.47 -1.11 -8.54
N LEU A 112 -14.69 -1.41 -7.51
CA LEU A 112 -14.11 -0.40 -6.64
C LEU A 112 -13.13 0.50 -7.38
N GLN A 113 -12.30 -0.04 -8.27
CA GLN A 113 -11.45 0.77 -9.14
C GLN A 113 -12.27 1.77 -9.96
N ILE A 114 -13.36 1.33 -10.59
CA ILE A 114 -14.26 2.19 -11.35
C ILE A 114 -14.89 3.26 -10.44
N ALA A 115 -15.33 2.88 -9.25
CA ALA A 115 -15.91 3.82 -8.29
C ALA A 115 -14.89 4.89 -7.85
N MET A 116 -13.63 4.49 -7.62
CA MET A 116 -12.55 5.44 -7.29
C MET A 116 -12.29 6.46 -8.40
N THR A 117 -12.40 6.06 -9.67
CA THR A 117 -12.21 6.99 -10.79
C THR A 117 -13.35 8.01 -10.90
N LYS A 118 -14.55 7.61 -10.53
CA LYS A 118 -15.71 8.52 -10.46
C LYS A 118 -15.60 9.48 -9.27
N LEU A 119 -15.03 9.00 -8.17
CA LEU A 119 -14.79 9.82 -6.98
C LEU A 119 -13.76 10.93 -7.24
N TYR A 120 -12.76 10.64 -8.06
CA TYR A 120 -11.69 11.57 -8.44
C TYR A 120 -11.55 11.66 -9.97
N PRO A 121 -12.51 12.30 -10.64
CA PRO A 121 -12.50 12.40 -12.11
C PRO A 121 -11.28 13.19 -12.60
N GLY A 122 -10.61 12.63 -13.60
CA GLY A 122 -9.43 13.25 -14.22
C GLY A 122 -8.09 12.98 -13.53
N ASN A 123 -8.07 12.37 -12.36
CA ASN A 123 -6.83 11.96 -11.71
C ASN A 123 -6.42 10.54 -12.13
N LEU A 124 -5.12 10.31 -12.29
CA LEU A 124 -4.58 8.98 -12.47
C LEU A 124 -4.69 8.18 -11.16
N VAL A 125 -5.37 7.04 -11.19
CA VAL A 125 -5.41 6.09 -10.06
C VAL A 125 -4.53 4.89 -10.38
N LEU A 126 -3.41 4.77 -9.69
CA LEU A 126 -2.50 3.63 -9.80
C LEU A 126 -2.89 2.54 -8.82
N SER A 127 -3.07 1.35 -9.34
CA SER A 127 -3.46 0.17 -8.58
C SER A 127 -2.26 -0.75 -8.37
N LEU A 128 -1.85 -0.95 -7.12
CA LEU A 128 -0.71 -1.78 -6.75
C LEU A 128 -1.17 -3.00 -5.95
N SER A 129 -0.61 -4.17 -6.27
CA SER A 129 -0.82 -5.39 -5.49
C SER A 129 0.07 -5.39 -4.24
N SER A 130 -0.54 -5.62 -3.08
CA SER A 130 0.21 -5.79 -1.82
C SER A 130 1.12 -7.02 -1.84
N GLY A 131 0.72 -8.07 -2.54
CA GLY A 131 1.53 -9.28 -2.70
C GLY A 131 2.82 -9.02 -3.47
N ILE A 132 2.74 -8.32 -4.61
CA ILE A 132 3.93 -7.95 -5.40
C ILE A 132 4.83 -7.00 -4.60
N MET A 133 4.25 -6.00 -3.96
CA MET A 133 5.00 -5.07 -3.11
C MET A 133 5.70 -5.81 -1.96
N TYR A 134 5.02 -6.77 -1.32
CA TYR A 134 5.60 -7.62 -0.29
C TYR A 134 6.85 -8.35 -0.80
N HIS A 135 6.78 -9.01 -1.95
CA HIS A 135 7.93 -9.73 -2.51
C HIS A 135 9.12 -8.81 -2.79
N ARG A 136 8.87 -7.63 -3.36
CA ARG A 136 9.93 -6.64 -3.62
C ARG A 136 10.54 -6.07 -2.34
N LEU A 137 9.72 -5.85 -1.30
CA LEU A 137 10.24 -5.45 0.02
C LEU A 137 11.13 -6.53 0.62
N VAL A 138 10.72 -7.80 0.55
CA VAL A 138 11.54 -8.94 1.02
C VAL A 138 12.87 -8.99 0.27
N ASP A 139 12.87 -8.91 -1.05
CA ASP A 139 14.08 -8.91 -1.86
C ASP A 139 15.01 -7.75 -1.45
N ARG A 140 14.45 -6.58 -1.19
CA ARG A 140 15.25 -5.42 -0.79
C ARG A 140 15.84 -5.56 0.61
N ILE A 141 15.07 -6.07 1.56
CA ILE A 141 15.51 -6.27 2.94
C ILE A 141 16.61 -7.33 3.00
N THR A 142 16.44 -8.44 2.29
CA THR A 142 17.45 -9.50 2.23
C THR A 142 18.75 -9.01 1.59
N ALA A 143 18.67 -8.21 0.52
CA ALA A 143 19.84 -7.57 -0.10
C ALA A 143 20.54 -6.60 0.85
N LEU A 144 19.81 -5.79 1.64
CA LEU A 144 20.37 -4.88 2.64
C LEU A 144 21.05 -5.64 3.81
N ASN A 145 20.67 -6.89 4.04
CA ASN A 145 21.23 -7.77 5.04
C ASN A 145 22.34 -8.69 4.51
N ASP A 146 22.63 -8.63 3.21
CA ASP A 146 23.58 -9.52 2.54
C ASP A 146 23.27 -11.01 2.82
N VAL A 147 22.00 -11.38 2.66
CA VAL A 147 21.50 -12.75 2.81
C VAL A 147 20.62 -13.13 1.62
N PRO A 148 20.58 -14.42 1.24
CA PRO A 148 19.69 -14.87 0.17
C PRO A 148 18.22 -14.83 0.62
N ARG A 149 17.33 -14.84 -0.38
CA ARG A 149 15.90 -14.92 -0.17
C ARG A 149 15.45 -16.31 0.31
N GLU A 150 16.12 -17.34 -0.17
CA GLU A 150 15.88 -18.72 0.26
C GLU A 150 16.45 -18.97 1.65
N PRO A 151 15.74 -19.73 2.50
CA PRO A 151 16.25 -20.12 3.81
C PRO A 151 17.59 -20.85 3.70
N LEU A 152 18.58 -20.41 4.48
CA LEU A 152 19.90 -21.06 4.54
C LEU A 152 19.91 -22.26 5.49
N VAL A 153 20.65 -23.29 5.10
CA VAL A 153 20.95 -24.45 5.94
C VAL A 153 22.45 -24.67 5.90
N PRO A 154 23.18 -24.53 7.02
CA PRO A 154 22.75 -24.12 8.35
C PRO A 154 22.24 -22.65 8.38
N ARG A 155 21.38 -22.35 9.32
CA ARG A 155 20.73 -21.03 9.42
C ARG A 155 21.74 -19.93 9.70
N ARG A 156 21.82 -18.93 8.82
CA ARG A 156 22.62 -17.72 8.98
C ARG A 156 21.70 -16.50 8.95
N LEU A 157 21.79 -15.66 9.97
CA LEU A 157 20.99 -14.44 10.06
C LEU A 157 21.82 -13.21 9.66
N GLY A 158 21.20 -12.32 8.92
CA GLY A 158 21.76 -11.01 8.58
C GLY A 158 22.04 -10.15 9.81
N LYS A 159 22.87 -9.13 9.65
CA LYS A 159 23.31 -8.24 10.73
C LYS A 159 22.19 -7.35 11.27
N ASN A 160 21.29 -6.90 10.38
CA ASN A 160 20.20 -6.02 10.74
C ASN A 160 18.93 -6.81 11.06
N MET A 161 18.04 -6.19 11.81
CA MET A 161 16.72 -6.68 12.14
C MET A 161 15.67 -5.98 11.29
N CYS A 162 14.68 -6.71 10.78
CA CYS A 162 13.52 -6.15 10.10
C CYS A 162 12.44 -5.81 11.14
N VAL A 163 11.99 -4.55 11.15
CA VAL A 163 10.96 -4.05 12.05
C VAL A 163 9.81 -3.46 11.24
N PRO A 164 8.85 -4.30 10.81
CA PRO A 164 7.61 -3.79 10.24
C PRO A 164 6.84 -2.95 11.25
N PHE A 165 6.34 -1.78 10.85
CA PHE A 165 5.48 -0.93 11.68
C PHE A 165 4.13 -0.62 11.01
N GLY A 166 3.96 -1.04 9.75
CA GLY A 166 2.71 -0.99 9.01
C GLY A 166 2.04 -2.36 8.85
N LYS A 167 1.13 -2.47 7.87
CA LYS A 167 0.32 -3.69 7.68
C LYS A 167 0.99 -4.71 6.75
N ILE A 168 1.82 -4.29 5.79
CA ILE A 168 2.29 -5.14 4.67
C ILE A 168 3.11 -6.37 5.08
N LEU A 169 3.91 -6.25 6.12
CA LEU A 169 4.73 -7.35 6.66
C LEU A 169 4.24 -7.86 8.02
N ARG A 170 3.05 -7.41 8.47
CA ARG A 170 2.51 -7.82 9.77
C ARG A 170 2.28 -9.33 9.81
N GLY A 171 2.85 -9.99 10.82
CA GLY A 171 2.73 -11.44 11.00
C GLY A 171 3.55 -12.29 10.01
N LYS A 172 4.36 -11.67 9.15
CA LYS A 172 5.23 -12.36 8.19
C LYS A 172 6.69 -12.27 8.65
N VAL A 173 7.49 -13.26 8.27
CA VAL A 173 8.92 -13.32 8.60
C VAL A 173 9.73 -13.14 7.31
N VAL A 174 10.70 -12.25 7.36
CA VAL A 174 11.66 -12.08 6.25
C VAL A 174 12.74 -13.17 6.35
N PRO A 175 13.00 -13.92 5.27
CA PRO A 175 14.00 -15.00 5.29
C PRO A 175 15.38 -14.51 5.77
N ASN A 176 16.05 -15.34 6.51
CA ASN A 176 17.40 -15.10 7.05
C ASN A 176 17.58 -13.76 7.80
N THR A 177 16.47 -13.19 8.28
CA THR A 177 16.46 -11.88 8.95
C THR A 177 15.64 -11.97 10.23
N VAL A 178 16.18 -11.47 11.34
CA VAL A 178 15.40 -11.32 12.57
C VAL A 178 14.27 -10.34 12.30
N THR A 179 13.04 -10.76 12.51
CA THR A 179 11.85 -9.94 12.22
C THR A 179 11.00 -9.81 13.48
N LYS A 180 10.71 -8.58 13.89
CA LYS A 180 9.81 -8.27 15.00
C LYS A 180 8.96 -7.04 14.65
N THR A 181 7.67 -7.20 14.57
CA THR A 181 6.73 -6.12 14.24
C THR A 181 6.49 -5.19 15.43
N LEU A 182 6.45 -3.90 15.17
CA LEU A 182 5.86 -2.89 16.06
C LEU A 182 4.37 -2.79 15.73
N HIS A 183 3.55 -3.15 16.70
CA HIS A 183 2.09 -3.15 16.55
C HIS A 183 1.53 -1.81 17.00
N THR A 184 1.40 -0.90 16.05
CA THR A 184 0.80 0.42 16.26
C THR A 184 -0.39 0.64 15.35
N ASP A 185 -1.30 1.48 15.78
CA ASP A 185 -2.42 1.93 14.98
C ASP A 185 -2.61 3.44 15.11
N LYS A 186 -3.34 3.99 14.17
CA LYS A 186 -3.79 5.36 14.15
C LYS A 186 -5.17 5.41 14.77
N VAL A 187 -5.26 5.97 15.98
CA VAL A 187 -6.51 6.04 16.74
C VAL A 187 -7.04 7.46 16.68
N TYR A 188 -8.17 7.64 16.05
CA TYR A 188 -8.83 8.93 15.94
C TYR A 188 -9.60 9.28 17.21
N GLU A 189 -9.61 10.54 17.56
CA GLU A 189 -10.51 11.05 18.58
C GLU A 189 -11.97 11.00 18.10
N PRO A 190 -12.97 11.00 19.02
CA PRO A 190 -14.38 10.86 18.65
C PRO A 190 -14.88 11.92 17.66
N ASP A 191 -14.28 13.11 17.67
CA ASP A 191 -14.59 14.21 16.74
C ASP A 191 -13.96 14.05 15.35
N LEU A 192 -13.08 13.06 15.18
CA LEU A 192 -12.37 12.73 13.95
C LEU A 192 -11.40 13.84 13.42
N ASN A 193 -11.17 14.90 14.20
CA ASN A 193 -10.30 16.00 13.79
C ASN A 193 -8.83 15.73 14.09
N SER A 194 -8.56 14.91 15.08
CA SER A 194 -7.21 14.54 15.50
C SER A 194 -7.06 13.04 15.70
N PHE A 195 -5.84 12.57 15.82
CA PHE A 195 -5.52 11.18 16.10
C PHE A 195 -4.19 11.08 16.85
N THR A 196 -3.99 9.96 17.51
CA THR A 196 -2.74 9.57 18.13
C THR A 196 -2.22 8.26 17.52
N ILE A 197 -0.92 8.03 17.61
CA ILE A 197 -0.31 6.73 17.29
C ILE A 197 -0.20 5.94 18.58
N GLU A 198 -0.92 4.86 18.67
CA GLU A 198 -1.03 4.04 19.88
C GLU A 198 -0.66 2.59 19.58
N PRO A 199 -0.36 1.78 20.62
CA PRO A 199 -0.31 0.34 20.45
C PRO A 199 -1.61 -0.17 19.87
N PHE A 200 -1.53 -1.12 18.95
CA PHE A 200 -2.72 -1.81 18.46
C PHE A 200 -3.43 -2.48 19.65
N PRO A 201 -4.76 -2.44 19.73
CA PRO A 201 -5.51 -3.09 20.81
C PRO A 201 -5.03 -4.53 21.04
N TYR A 202 -4.90 -4.92 22.32
CA TYR A 202 -4.40 -6.25 22.77
C TYR A 202 -2.88 -6.47 22.64
N TYR A 203 -2.12 -5.48 22.19
CA TYR A 203 -0.65 -5.56 22.22
C TYR A 203 -0.10 -4.77 23.41
N SER A 204 1.10 -5.13 23.82
CA SER A 204 1.81 -4.44 24.91
C SER A 204 2.04 -2.96 24.60
N PRO A 205 2.22 -2.11 25.60
CA PRO A 205 2.56 -0.71 25.42
C PRO A 205 3.77 -0.54 24.49
N LEU A 206 3.80 0.56 23.75
CA LEU A 206 4.84 0.81 22.74
C LEU A 206 6.25 0.73 23.34
N LYS A 207 6.44 1.26 24.55
CA LYS A 207 7.70 1.16 25.28
C LYS A 207 8.18 -0.29 25.43
N SER A 208 7.31 -1.19 25.89
CA SER A 208 7.65 -2.61 26.06
C SER A 208 7.93 -3.32 24.73
N GLN A 209 7.24 -2.89 23.65
CA GLN A 209 7.57 -3.40 22.31
C GLN A 209 8.96 -2.95 21.85
N ILE A 210 9.35 -1.71 22.13
CA ILE A 210 10.67 -1.14 21.79
C ILE A 210 11.75 -1.82 22.66
N GLU A 211 11.52 -2.02 23.96
CA GLU A 211 12.43 -2.77 24.84
C GLU A 211 12.68 -4.19 24.30
N THR A 212 11.64 -4.84 23.79
CA THR A 212 11.79 -6.16 23.13
C THR A 212 12.68 -6.05 21.88
N ILE A 213 12.54 -5.01 21.05
CA ILE A 213 13.41 -4.82 19.88
C ILE A 213 14.85 -4.58 20.33
N LYS A 214 15.05 -3.75 21.34
CA LYS A 214 16.36 -3.44 21.92
C LYS A 214 17.09 -4.70 22.40
N SER A 215 16.38 -5.68 22.97
CA SER A 215 16.95 -6.92 23.48
C SER A 215 17.63 -7.79 22.40
N PHE A 216 17.34 -7.57 21.13
CA PHE A 216 18.02 -8.26 20.02
C PHE A 216 19.40 -7.67 19.70
N ASP A 217 19.74 -6.50 20.22
CA ASP A 217 21.02 -5.80 20.01
C ASP A 217 21.44 -5.74 18.54
N ARG A 218 20.54 -5.26 17.67
CA ARG A 218 20.74 -5.17 16.23
C ARG A 218 20.27 -3.83 15.69
N PRO A 219 20.98 -3.26 14.68
CA PRO A 219 20.43 -2.15 13.92
C PRO A 219 19.12 -2.54 13.24
N VAL A 220 18.16 -1.62 13.20
CA VAL A 220 16.83 -1.89 12.64
C VAL A 220 16.67 -1.36 11.22
N ILE A 221 16.01 -2.13 10.37
CA ILE A 221 15.41 -1.70 9.12
C ILE A 221 13.92 -1.56 9.39
N LEU A 222 13.42 -0.32 9.40
CA LEU A 222 11.98 -0.05 9.58
C LEU A 222 11.26 -0.25 8.25
N VAL A 223 10.10 -0.92 8.24
CA VAL A 223 9.40 -1.28 7.00
C VAL A 223 7.92 -0.94 7.07
N ASP A 224 7.42 -0.30 6.00
CA ASP A 224 5.99 -0.01 5.83
C ASP A 224 5.57 -0.12 4.34
N ASP A 225 4.28 -0.08 4.08
CA ASP A 225 3.71 -0.02 2.74
C ASP A 225 3.90 1.37 2.10
N LEU A 226 3.74 2.44 2.86
CA LEU A 226 3.83 3.79 2.33
C LEU A 226 4.35 4.79 3.38
N VAL A 227 5.16 5.74 2.90
CA VAL A 227 5.49 6.97 3.64
C VAL A 227 5.02 8.19 2.86
N HIS A 228 3.97 8.84 3.39
CA HIS A 228 3.43 10.10 2.90
C HIS A 228 3.53 11.19 3.99
N THR A 229 2.70 11.12 5.03
CA THR A 229 2.73 12.06 6.15
C THR A 229 3.68 11.65 7.27
N ALA A 230 4.29 10.47 7.18
CA ALA A 230 5.26 9.90 8.14
C ALA A 230 4.82 9.95 9.63
N ASN A 231 3.52 10.06 9.92
CA ASN A 231 3.00 10.23 11.28
C ASN A 231 3.53 9.19 12.29
N ARG A 232 3.55 7.90 11.87
CA ARG A 232 4.10 6.84 12.72
C ARG A 232 5.59 7.00 12.95
N LEU A 233 6.35 7.38 11.92
CA LEU A 233 7.80 7.56 12.03
C LEU A 233 8.17 8.76 12.90
N GLN A 234 7.36 9.82 12.90
CA GLN A 234 7.55 10.97 13.78
C GLN A 234 7.43 10.58 15.25
N VAL A 235 6.66 9.56 15.57
CA VAL A 235 6.53 9.01 16.94
C VAL A 235 7.61 7.96 17.21
N LEU A 236 7.84 7.03 16.28
CA LEU A 236 8.71 5.86 16.50
C LEU A 236 10.20 6.20 16.46
N VAL A 237 10.62 7.09 15.54
CA VAL A 237 12.05 7.42 15.37
C VAL A 237 12.67 8.05 16.61
N PRO A 238 12.04 9.06 17.27
CA PRO A 238 12.55 9.62 18.51
C PRO A 238 12.66 8.55 19.61
N GLN A 239 11.65 7.73 19.83
CA GLN A 239 11.64 6.71 20.87
C GLN A 239 12.72 5.63 20.67
N LEU A 240 12.89 5.16 19.42
CA LEU A 240 13.96 4.21 19.09
C LEU A 240 15.34 4.80 19.35
N ARG A 241 15.55 6.08 19.03
CA ARG A 241 16.82 6.78 19.29
C ARG A 241 17.08 7.00 20.79
N GLU A 242 16.05 7.38 21.53
CA GLU A 242 16.11 7.55 22.99
C GLU A 242 16.51 6.25 23.68
N ASP A 243 16.01 5.11 23.20
CA ASP A 243 16.38 3.78 23.67
C ASP A 243 17.74 3.29 23.11
N GLY A 244 18.43 4.09 22.31
CA GLY A 244 19.76 3.77 21.76
C GLY A 244 19.73 2.72 20.64
N ILE A 245 18.59 2.51 19.99
CA ILE A 245 18.46 1.53 18.89
C ILE A 245 18.92 2.18 17.56
N PRO A 246 19.98 1.66 16.92
CA PRO A 246 20.46 2.22 15.67
C PRO A 246 19.47 1.96 14.52
N ILE A 247 19.00 3.01 13.85
CA ILE A 247 18.14 2.90 12.68
C ILE A 247 19.04 2.88 11.44
N LYS A 248 19.14 1.72 10.79
CA LYS A 248 19.93 1.54 9.58
C LYS A 248 19.29 2.26 8.38
N LYS A 249 17.99 2.04 8.18
CA LYS A 249 17.23 2.59 7.06
C LYS A 249 15.74 2.38 7.28
N VAL A 250 14.91 3.23 6.64
CA VAL A 250 13.49 2.95 6.39
C VAL A 250 13.35 2.42 4.96
N VAL A 251 12.65 1.33 4.78
CA VAL A 251 12.35 0.73 3.47
C VAL A 251 10.83 0.66 3.31
N VAL A 252 10.32 1.26 2.25
CA VAL A 252 8.87 1.35 2.03
C VAL A 252 8.47 0.92 0.62
N GLY A 253 7.22 0.49 0.48
CA GLY A 253 6.66 0.20 -0.83
C GLY A 253 6.59 1.47 -1.68
N VAL A 254 6.01 2.53 -1.14
CA VAL A 254 5.85 3.82 -1.83
C VAL A 254 6.35 4.96 -0.98
N LEU A 255 7.04 5.92 -1.62
CA LEU A 255 7.50 7.15 -1.00
C LEU A 255 6.98 8.35 -1.79
N SER A 256 6.21 9.23 -1.14
CA SER A 256 5.83 10.52 -1.73
C SER A 256 6.94 11.56 -1.57
N GLY A 257 6.86 12.66 -2.34
CA GLY A 257 7.77 13.80 -2.18
C GLY A 257 7.70 14.40 -0.79
N TYR A 258 6.49 14.63 -0.29
CA TYR A 258 6.28 15.11 1.08
C TYR A 258 6.87 14.16 2.13
N GLY A 259 6.66 12.84 1.96
CA GLY A 259 7.28 11.83 2.83
C GLY A 259 8.80 11.85 2.78
N ARG A 260 9.39 12.08 1.61
CA ARG A 260 10.85 12.21 1.44
C ARG A 260 11.41 13.39 2.24
N ASP A 261 10.76 14.54 2.13
CA ASP A 261 11.18 15.77 2.86
C ASP A 261 11.09 15.56 4.37
N LEU A 262 10.02 14.94 4.86
CA LEU A 262 9.90 14.57 6.28
C LEU A 262 11.00 13.59 6.72
N MET A 263 11.36 12.61 5.91
CA MET A 263 12.45 11.70 6.24
C MET A 263 13.81 12.39 6.30
N GLN A 264 14.04 13.41 5.45
CA GLN A 264 15.22 14.27 5.55
C GLN A 264 15.23 15.08 6.86
N CYS A 265 14.08 15.66 7.25
CA CYS A 265 13.94 16.35 8.54
C CYS A 265 14.22 15.43 9.73
N LEU A 266 13.75 14.18 9.67
CA LEU A 266 14.03 13.16 10.69
C LEU A 266 15.47 12.64 10.64
N LYS A 267 16.27 13.02 9.62
CA LYS A 267 17.64 12.53 9.40
C LYS A 267 17.72 11.01 9.43
N VAL A 268 16.79 10.32 8.76
CA VAL A 268 16.76 8.88 8.60
C VAL A 268 16.84 8.53 7.12
N PRO A 269 17.80 7.69 6.70
CA PRO A 269 17.86 7.24 5.32
C PRO A 269 16.61 6.46 4.95
N VAL A 270 16.00 6.82 3.82
CA VAL A 270 14.81 6.14 3.29
C VAL A 270 15.07 5.59 1.89
N GLU A 271 14.45 4.47 1.59
CA GLU A 271 14.45 3.83 0.29
C GLU A 271 13.06 3.28 -0.01
N SER A 272 12.63 3.39 -1.25
CA SER A 272 11.32 2.92 -1.68
C SER A 272 11.40 2.01 -2.90
N ILE A 273 10.42 1.14 -3.04
CA ILE A 273 10.22 0.35 -4.27
C ILE A 273 9.72 1.27 -5.39
N TYR A 274 8.77 2.16 -5.04
CA TYR A 274 8.22 3.16 -5.96
C TYR A 274 8.34 4.55 -5.34
N SER A 275 8.76 5.53 -6.14
CA SER A 275 8.77 6.94 -5.77
C SER A 275 7.66 7.67 -6.52
N MET A 276 6.78 8.35 -5.79
CA MET A 276 5.67 9.12 -6.34
C MET A 276 5.70 10.55 -5.77
N PRO A 277 6.52 11.45 -6.34
CA PRO A 277 6.76 12.78 -5.77
C PRO A 277 5.46 13.56 -5.51
N ASN A 278 4.53 13.55 -6.46
CA ASN A 278 3.28 14.30 -6.42
C ASN A 278 2.09 13.46 -5.96
N LEU A 279 2.31 12.38 -5.21
CA LEU A 279 1.21 11.55 -4.69
C LEU A 279 0.23 12.43 -3.91
N ARG A 280 -1.00 12.54 -4.41
CA ARG A 280 -2.06 13.32 -3.78
C ARG A 280 -2.67 12.58 -2.60
N GLN A 281 -3.06 11.33 -2.83
CA GLN A 281 -3.78 10.54 -1.85
C GLN A 281 -3.58 9.05 -2.11
N TRP A 282 -3.77 8.22 -1.08
CA TRP A 282 -3.67 6.79 -1.21
C TRP A 282 -4.76 6.07 -0.41
N PHE A 283 -5.14 4.90 -0.88
CA PHE A 283 -6.20 4.09 -0.29
C PHE A 283 -5.71 2.65 -0.16
N VAL A 284 -6.09 2.02 0.94
CA VAL A 284 -5.91 0.59 1.14
C VAL A 284 -7.28 -0.06 1.00
N GLU A 285 -7.41 -0.99 0.09
CA GLU A 285 -8.67 -1.62 -0.27
C GLU A 285 -9.45 -2.14 0.95
N SER A 286 -8.80 -2.90 1.82
CA SER A 286 -9.45 -3.46 3.01
C SER A 286 -10.07 -2.43 3.94
N THR A 287 -9.60 -1.18 3.92
CA THR A 287 -10.15 -0.11 4.78
C THR A 287 -11.45 0.48 4.24
N LEU A 288 -11.80 0.20 2.98
CA LEU A 288 -12.99 0.72 2.33
C LEU A 288 -14.21 -0.19 2.50
N TYR A 289 -14.01 -1.43 2.93
CA TYR A 289 -15.12 -2.38 3.09
C TYR A 289 -15.60 -2.44 4.55
N PRO A 290 -16.93 -2.36 4.77
CA PRO A 290 -17.51 -2.57 6.08
C PRO A 290 -17.17 -3.98 6.60
N PHE A 291 -17.01 -4.11 7.92
CA PHE A 291 -16.66 -5.35 8.64
C PHE A 291 -15.27 -5.94 8.37
N ILE A 292 -14.53 -5.43 7.35
CA ILE A 292 -13.18 -5.87 7.03
C ILE A 292 -12.14 -4.90 7.58
N GLY A 293 -12.37 -3.61 7.40
CA GLY A 293 -11.44 -2.58 7.83
C GLY A 293 -12.11 -1.24 8.07
N GLY A 294 -11.29 -0.23 8.22
CA GLY A 294 -11.69 1.14 8.52
C GLY A 294 -10.64 1.82 9.37
N ASP A 295 -10.95 3.04 9.80
CA ASP A 295 -10.12 3.78 10.73
C ASP A 295 -10.57 3.54 12.17
N THR A 296 -9.63 3.29 13.06
CA THR A 296 -9.91 3.07 14.48
C THR A 296 -10.26 4.39 15.15
N VAL A 297 -11.37 4.40 15.87
CA VAL A 297 -11.86 5.56 16.63
C VAL A 297 -11.91 5.23 18.12
N ARG A 298 -11.43 6.16 18.95
CA ARG A 298 -11.51 6.06 20.39
C ARG A 298 -12.96 6.14 20.86
N ARG A 299 -13.39 5.16 21.66
CA ARG A 299 -14.64 5.23 22.44
C ARG A 299 -14.35 4.90 23.90
N GLU A 300 -14.71 5.79 24.80
CA GLU A 300 -14.49 5.60 26.24
C GLU A 300 -15.47 4.61 26.89
N GLU A 301 -16.65 4.43 26.31
CA GLU A 301 -17.79 3.79 26.92
C GLU A 301 -17.86 2.26 26.83
N MET A 302 -16.93 1.59 26.15
CA MET A 302 -17.05 0.16 25.88
C MET A 302 -16.05 -0.74 26.62
N LYS A 303 -15.66 -0.35 27.84
CA LYS A 303 -14.93 -1.25 28.74
C LYS A 303 -15.91 -2.12 29.54
N VAL A 304 -16.47 -3.13 28.89
CA VAL A 304 -17.21 -4.16 29.60
C VAL A 304 -16.20 -5.16 30.16
N ALA A 305 -16.19 -5.31 31.49
CA ALA A 305 -15.29 -6.27 32.12
C ALA A 305 -15.51 -7.69 31.58
N GLY A 306 -14.45 -8.34 31.15
CA GLY A 306 -14.47 -9.71 30.61
C GLY A 306 -14.79 -9.86 29.15
N LEU A 307 -15.12 -8.78 28.41
CA LEU A 307 -15.24 -8.78 26.97
C LEU A 307 -14.04 -8.06 26.34
N GLN A 308 -13.56 -8.59 25.23
CA GLN A 308 -12.56 -7.89 24.44
C GLN A 308 -13.19 -6.59 23.91
N PRO A 309 -12.51 -5.42 24.07
CA PRO A 309 -13.02 -4.18 23.52
C PRO A 309 -13.17 -4.33 22.00
N SER A 310 -14.34 -4.05 21.47
CA SER A 310 -14.54 -3.99 20.03
C SER A 310 -13.73 -2.81 19.46
N ILE A 311 -13.03 -3.05 18.37
CA ILE A 311 -12.39 -1.98 17.63
C ILE A 311 -13.50 -1.21 16.90
N ASN A 312 -13.71 0.05 17.28
CA ASN A 312 -14.63 0.90 16.55
C ASN A 312 -13.94 1.41 15.29
N MET A 313 -14.43 0.98 14.17
CA MET A 313 -13.90 1.38 12.87
C MET A 313 -14.91 2.23 12.12
N ILE A 314 -14.43 3.33 11.54
CA ILE A 314 -15.21 4.19 10.65
C ILE A 314 -14.63 4.08 9.26
N LEU A 315 -15.51 3.88 8.28
CA LEU A 315 -15.12 3.86 6.87
C LEU A 315 -14.71 5.26 6.43
N PRO A 316 -13.63 5.42 5.65
CA PRO A 316 -13.13 6.73 5.26
C PRO A 316 -14.15 7.61 4.51
N TYR A 317 -15.08 6.99 3.76
CA TYR A 317 -16.13 7.69 3.02
C TYR A 317 -17.39 7.98 3.86
N ALA A 318 -17.53 7.39 5.04
CA ALA A 318 -18.67 7.66 5.93
C ALA A 318 -18.56 9.01 6.65
N THR A 319 -17.38 9.61 6.62
CA THR A 319 -17.09 10.93 7.16
C THR A 319 -16.36 11.75 6.11
N PRO A 320 -16.40 13.11 6.15
CA PRO A 320 -15.78 13.96 5.14
C PRO A 320 -14.25 13.97 5.23
N ARG A 321 -13.63 12.80 5.32
CA ARG A 321 -12.17 12.62 5.43
C ARG A 321 -11.51 12.39 4.08
N LEU A 322 -12.29 12.06 3.06
CA LEU A 322 -11.82 12.03 1.67
C LEU A 322 -11.83 13.46 1.14
N SER A 323 -10.69 14.09 1.13
CA SER A 323 -10.54 15.46 0.64
C SER A 323 -10.56 15.53 -0.88
N GLY A 324 -11.05 16.63 -1.44
CA GLY A 324 -10.96 16.92 -2.86
C GLY A 324 -11.95 16.15 -3.74
N CYS A 325 -13.02 15.59 -3.17
CA CYS A 325 -14.16 15.04 -3.89
C CYS A 325 -15.45 15.78 -3.50
N SER A 326 -16.45 15.76 -4.41
CA SER A 326 -17.75 16.36 -4.13
C SER A 326 -18.58 15.48 -3.19
N ARG A 327 -19.56 16.08 -2.51
CA ARG A 327 -20.48 15.34 -1.64
C ARG A 327 -21.33 14.35 -2.44
N GLU A 328 -21.72 14.73 -3.63
CA GLU A 328 -22.51 13.89 -4.54
C GLU A 328 -21.73 12.65 -4.96
N ALA A 329 -20.45 12.83 -5.31
CA ALA A 329 -19.54 11.72 -5.63
C ALA A 329 -19.32 10.77 -4.44
N LEU A 330 -19.26 11.31 -3.22
CA LEU A 330 -19.14 10.49 -1.99
C LEU A 330 -20.42 9.67 -1.74
N VAL A 331 -21.61 10.24 -1.96
CA VAL A 331 -22.88 9.52 -1.82
C VAL A 331 -22.95 8.38 -2.85
N GLU A 332 -22.63 8.66 -4.12
CA GLU A 332 -22.59 7.64 -5.16
C GLU A 332 -21.58 6.53 -4.84
N PHE A 333 -20.39 6.91 -4.37
CA PHE A 333 -19.35 5.95 -3.96
C PHE A 333 -19.81 5.06 -2.81
N SER A 334 -20.48 5.62 -1.81
CA SER A 334 -20.97 4.86 -0.65
C SER A 334 -22.11 3.89 -0.98
N ALA A 335 -22.79 4.10 -2.11
CA ALA A 335 -23.85 3.23 -2.60
C ALA A 335 -23.35 2.07 -3.50
N CYS A 336 -22.11 2.15 -3.94
CA CYS A 336 -21.48 1.11 -4.76
C CYS A 336 -20.90 0.00 -3.92
#